data_867c11bf4d6ad75c0b7ea41244f92186
#
_entry.id   867c11bf4d6ad75c0b7ea41244f92186
#
_cell.length_a   1.000
_cell.length_b   1.000
_cell.length_c   1.000
_cell.angle_alpha   90.00
_cell.angle_beta   90.00
_cell.angle_gamma   90.00
#
_symmetry.space_group_name_H-M   'P 1'
#
loop_
_entity.id
_entity.type
_entity.pdbx_description
1 polymer ?
#
loop_
_entity_poly.entity_id
_entity_poly.type
_entity_poly.pdbx_seq_one_letter_code
_entity_poly.pdbx_strand_id
1 'polypeptide(L)'
;KKLDEVEKAGITVLVIPGNHDINNPSASVYSGGDRYPAEPTSPEDFERIYKEFGYSEAGSRDANSLSYTYDLGPSMRLLMLDTCQYEPRNKVGGMIKTETYEWIKEQLKQAARDSVILLPVAHHNLLEESKVYADDCTIEHSEELIQMLEGENIPLFLSGHLHVQHFMRNNDIGIYEVVTSSLSTPPCQYGVLDYMEDETFYYYTRKVNMEKWARKNKSTDENLLNFDTYSPPVLKRIFYNQAYDAMKNSAEEETGSIFVKLTESEKQQMAKVYGDINAACYAGRAYEVVKEAVKQPGYAMWKEYCYPSILYEYLEYIIEDAVQDYNVLGME
;
A
#
# COMPACT_ATOMS: atom_id res chain seq x y z
N LYS A 1 -22.79 -1.05 4.90
CA LYS A 1 -23.52 0.25 4.95
C LYS A 1 -22.80 1.35 4.16
N LYS A 2 -21.49 1.59 4.36
CA LYS A 2 -20.80 2.66 3.63
C LYS A 2 -20.60 2.32 2.16
N LEU A 3 -20.20 1.09 1.85
CA LEU A 3 -20.08 0.61 0.48
C LEU A 3 -21.42 0.62 -0.25
N ASP A 4 -22.54 0.22 0.43
CA ASP A 4 -23.89 0.34 -0.13
C ASP A 4 -24.27 1.77 -0.53
N GLU A 5 -23.76 2.79 0.20
CA GLU A 5 -23.99 4.20 -0.14
C GLU A 5 -23.25 4.59 -1.43
N VAL A 6 -22.06 4.01 -1.65
CA VAL A 6 -21.26 4.21 -2.87
C VAL A 6 -21.96 3.58 -4.07
N GLU A 7 -22.43 2.34 -3.95
CA GLU A 7 -23.18 1.66 -5.01
C GLU A 7 -24.50 2.35 -5.36
N LYS A 8 -25.23 2.81 -4.34
CA LYS A 8 -26.44 3.63 -4.58
C LYS A 8 -26.17 4.94 -5.31
N ALA A 9 -24.94 5.42 -5.28
CA ALA A 9 -24.49 6.57 -6.07
C ALA A 9 -24.11 6.20 -7.52
N GLY A 10 -24.25 4.93 -7.93
CA GLY A 10 -23.97 4.43 -9.27
C GLY A 10 -22.49 4.08 -9.50
N ILE A 11 -21.72 3.84 -8.41
CA ILE A 11 -20.31 3.45 -8.47
C ILE A 11 -20.21 1.98 -8.07
N THR A 12 -19.77 1.13 -8.97
CA THR A 12 -19.50 -0.28 -8.66
C THR A 12 -18.38 -0.40 -7.64
N VAL A 13 -18.57 -1.23 -6.62
CA VAL A 13 -17.59 -1.50 -5.57
C VAL A 13 -17.10 -2.94 -5.70
N LEU A 14 -15.79 -3.13 -5.78
CA LEU A 14 -15.17 -4.45 -5.84
C LEU A 14 -14.16 -4.57 -4.69
N VAL A 15 -14.14 -5.71 -4.01
CA VAL A 15 -13.26 -5.90 -2.86
C VAL A 15 -12.42 -7.17 -2.99
N ILE A 16 -11.21 -7.12 -2.46
CA ILE A 16 -10.35 -8.26 -2.14
C ILE A 16 -9.88 -8.12 -0.68
N PRO A 17 -9.54 -9.21 0.01
CA PRO A 17 -9.02 -9.11 1.36
C PRO A 17 -7.59 -8.55 1.38
N GLY A 18 -7.29 -7.83 2.48
CA GLY A 18 -5.94 -7.54 2.92
C GLY A 18 -5.56 -8.39 4.14
N ASN A 19 -4.28 -8.40 4.49
CA ASN A 19 -3.75 -9.23 5.58
C ASN A 19 -4.36 -8.95 6.96
N HIS A 20 -5.04 -7.83 7.14
CA HIS A 20 -5.75 -7.49 8.39
C HIS A 20 -7.24 -7.85 8.40
N ASP A 21 -7.82 -8.31 7.28
CA ASP A 21 -9.27 -8.49 7.16
C ASP A 21 -9.75 -9.85 7.65
N ILE A 22 -8.97 -10.92 7.44
CA ILE A 22 -9.37 -12.31 7.71
C ILE A 22 -8.48 -12.94 8.78
N ASN A 23 -9.09 -13.62 9.73
CA ASN A 23 -8.44 -14.33 10.84
C ASN A 23 -7.39 -13.49 11.58
N ASN A 24 -7.61 -12.17 11.67
CA ASN A 24 -6.69 -11.24 12.30
C ASN A 24 -6.67 -11.42 13.82
N PRO A 25 -5.56 -11.88 14.43
CA PRO A 25 -5.48 -12.10 15.88
C PRO A 25 -5.51 -10.79 16.68
N SER A 26 -5.32 -9.65 16.02
CA SER A 26 -5.38 -8.31 16.63
C SER A 26 -6.70 -7.59 16.36
N ALA A 27 -7.72 -8.32 15.85
CA ALA A 27 -9.05 -7.76 15.62
C ALA A 27 -9.58 -7.06 16.87
N SER A 28 -10.11 -5.84 16.70
CA SER A 28 -10.47 -5.01 17.85
C SER A 28 -11.64 -4.09 17.53
N VAL A 29 -12.41 -3.79 18.56
CA VAL A 29 -13.46 -2.77 18.56
C VAL A 29 -13.11 -1.68 19.56
N TYR A 30 -13.44 -0.44 19.24
CA TYR A 30 -13.23 0.71 20.11
C TYR A 30 -14.58 1.20 20.65
N SER A 31 -14.65 1.40 21.97
CA SER A 31 -15.83 1.95 22.64
C SER A 31 -15.40 2.90 23.77
N GLY A 32 -15.89 4.14 23.74
CA GLY A 32 -15.56 5.15 24.75
C GLY A 32 -14.07 5.53 24.81
N GLY A 33 -13.30 5.27 23.76
CA GLY A 33 -11.84 5.50 23.73
C GLY A 33 -11.00 4.28 24.12
N ASP A 34 -11.61 3.25 24.67
CA ASP A 34 -10.93 1.99 25.01
C ASP A 34 -10.97 0.99 23.86
N ARG A 35 -9.94 0.14 23.78
CA ARG A 35 -9.80 -0.92 22.79
C ARG A 35 -10.17 -2.26 23.41
N TYR A 36 -11.06 -3.01 22.77
CA TYR A 36 -11.48 -4.35 23.18
C TYR A 36 -11.18 -5.36 22.07
N PRO A 37 -10.80 -6.62 22.39
CA PRO A 37 -10.72 -7.69 21.40
C PRO A 37 -12.07 -7.88 20.70
N ALA A 38 -12.01 -8.18 19.41
CA ALA A 38 -13.18 -8.58 18.60
C ALA A 38 -12.93 -9.96 17.99
N GLU A 39 -14.02 -10.68 17.71
CA GLU A 39 -13.93 -11.93 16.96
C GLU A 39 -13.37 -11.66 15.56
N PRO A 40 -12.35 -12.40 15.11
CA PRO A 40 -11.84 -12.29 13.76
C PRO A 40 -12.89 -12.68 12.72
N THR A 41 -12.84 -12.03 11.56
CA THR A 41 -13.68 -12.41 10.42
C THR A 41 -13.11 -13.66 9.75
N SER A 42 -13.92 -14.70 9.54
CA SER A 42 -13.52 -15.89 8.77
C SER A 42 -13.54 -15.63 7.26
N PRO A 43 -12.90 -16.46 6.42
CA PRO A 43 -13.01 -16.36 4.96
C PRO A 43 -14.45 -16.39 4.46
N GLU A 44 -15.29 -17.28 5.02
CA GLU A 44 -16.70 -17.41 4.66
C GLU A 44 -17.51 -16.19 5.09
N ASP A 45 -17.20 -15.61 6.25
CA ASP A 45 -17.82 -14.37 6.71
C ASP A 45 -17.41 -13.19 5.84
N PHE A 46 -16.14 -13.10 5.43
CA PHE A 46 -15.69 -12.07 4.51
C PHE A 46 -16.46 -12.15 3.19
N GLU A 47 -16.51 -13.31 2.56
CA GLU A 47 -17.27 -13.53 1.33
C GLU A 47 -18.76 -13.19 1.51
N ARG A 48 -19.38 -13.62 2.59
CA ARG A 48 -20.78 -13.34 2.90
C ARG A 48 -21.06 -11.85 3.11
N ILE A 49 -20.15 -11.13 3.81
CA ILE A 49 -20.28 -9.69 4.09
C ILE A 49 -20.14 -8.87 2.81
N TYR A 50 -19.20 -9.25 1.95
CA TYR A 50 -18.87 -8.54 0.73
C TYR A 50 -19.47 -9.17 -0.53
N LYS A 51 -20.44 -10.06 -0.38
CA LYS A 51 -21.06 -10.81 -1.49
C LYS A 51 -21.46 -9.93 -2.66
N GLU A 52 -22.14 -8.82 -2.39
CA GLU A 52 -22.65 -7.88 -3.40
C GLU A 52 -21.59 -6.86 -3.89
N PHE A 53 -20.34 -7.02 -3.47
CA PHE A 53 -19.21 -6.14 -3.83
C PHE A 53 -18.16 -6.92 -4.65
N GLY A 54 -18.59 -7.50 -5.75
CA GLY A 54 -17.79 -8.23 -6.73
C GLY A 54 -18.02 -9.75 -6.73
N TYR A 55 -18.26 -10.41 -5.59
CA TYR A 55 -18.33 -11.87 -5.52
C TYR A 55 -19.56 -12.45 -6.21
N SER A 56 -20.74 -11.83 -6.09
CA SER A 56 -21.96 -12.27 -6.78
C SER A 56 -21.98 -11.94 -8.27
N GLU A 57 -21.14 -10.98 -8.71
CA GLU A 57 -21.09 -10.47 -10.08
C GLU A 57 -19.85 -10.97 -10.83
N ALA A 58 -19.06 -11.82 -10.17
CA ALA A 58 -17.82 -12.36 -10.73
C ALA A 58 -18.08 -13.17 -12.02
N GLY A 59 -17.26 -12.89 -13.05
CA GLY A 59 -17.27 -13.67 -14.29
C GLY A 59 -16.70 -15.07 -14.10
N SER A 60 -15.68 -15.21 -13.25
CA SER A 60 -15.07 -16.46 -12.83
C SER A 60 -14.62 -16.34 -11.37
N ARG A 61 -14.66 -17.46 -10.65
CA ARG A 61 -14.20 -17.56 -9.24
C ARG A 61 -13.18 -18.68 -9.08
N ASP A 62 -12.10 -18.42 -8.34
CA ASP A 62 -11.22 -19.48 -7.90
C ASP A 62 -11.89 -20.30 -6.79
N ALA A 63 -11.84 -21.62 -6.90
CA ALA A 63 -12.42 -22.53 -5.90
C ALA A 63 -11.54 -22.65 -4.63
N ASN A 64 -10.30 -22.20 -4.66
CA ASN A 64 -9.29 -22.41 -3.62
C ASN A 64 -8.93 -21.12 -2.84
N SER A 65 -9.36 -19.97 -3.35
CA SER A 65 -9.12 -18.65 -2.74
C SER A 65 -10.32 -17.73 -2.92
N LEU A 66 -10.23 -16.51 -2.41
CA LEU A 66 -11.23 -15.46 -2.65
C LEU A 66 -10.96 -14.66 -3.93
N SER A 67 -10.12 -15.19 -4.83
CA SER A 67 -9.83 -14.56 -6.12
C SER A 67 -11.02 -14.68 -7.09
N TYR A 68 -11.20 -13.66 -7.92
CA TYR A 68 -12.26 -13.64 -8.93
C TYR A 68 -11.91 -12.72 -10.10
N THR A 69 -12.67 -12.82 -11.19
CA THR A 69 -12.62 -11.86 -12.30
C THR A 69 -13.86 -11.00 -12.35
N TYR A 70 -13.71 -9.78 -12.85
CA TYR A 70 -14.82 -8.85 -13.09
C TYR A 70 -14.63 -8.10 -14.40
N ASP A 71 -15.64 -8.10 -15.29
CA ASP A 71 -15.57 -7.41 -16.57
C ASP A 71 -15.92 -5.92 -16.42
N LEU A 72 -14.96 -5.03 -16.75
CA LEU A 72 -15.13 -3.58 -16.83
C LEU A 72 -15.57 -3.15 -18.24
N GLY A 73 -16.65 -3.75 -18.74
CA GLY A 73 -17.10 -3.53 -20.13
C GLY A 73 -16.44 -4.49 -21.12
N PRO A 74 -16.46 -4.17 -22.43
CA PRO A 74 -16.13 -5.14 -23.48
C PRO A 74 -14.63 -5.35 -23.70
N SER A 75 -13.76 -4.45 -23.22
CA SER A 75 -12.33 -4.44 -23.56
C SER A 75 -11.41 -4.69 -22.36
N MET A 76 -11.94 -4.71 -21.15
CA MET A 76 -11.11 -4.84 -19.94
C MET A 76 -11.74 -5.76 -18.90
N ARG A 77 -10.90 -6.59 -18.29
CA ARG A 77 -11.27 -7.50 -17.20
C ARG A 77 -10.31 -7.32 -16.02
N LEU A 78 -10.84 -7.15 -14.83
CA LEU A 78 -10.03 -7.19 -13.60
C LEU A 78 -9.76 -8.65 -13.21
N LEU A 79 -8.52 -8.92 -12.81
CA LEU A 79 -8.10 -10.15 -12.16
C LEU A 79 -7.85 -9.84 -10.69
N MET A 80 -8.88 -10.05 -9.86
CA MET A 80 -8.88 -9.74 -8.44
C MET A 80 -8.25 -10.90 -7.67
N LEU A 81 -7.01 -10.70 -7.18
CA LEU A 81 -6.19 -11.75 -6.57
C LEU A 81 -6.23 -11.67 -5.05
N ASP A 82 -6.68 -12.73 -4.41
CA ASP A 82 -6.50 -12.94 -2.97
C ASP A 82 -5.09 -13.48 -2.74
N THR A 83 -4.24 -12.63 -2.19
CA THR A 83 -2.84 -12.92 -1.85
C THR A 83 -2.63 -13.08 -0.35
N CYS A 84 -3.70 -13.14 0.46
CA CYS A 84 -3.59 -13.17 1.90
C CYS A 84 -3.38 -14.58 2.44
N GLN A 85 -2.49 -14.70 3.43
CA GLN A 85 -2.24 -15.94 4.16
C GLN A 85 -3.01 -15.91 5.49
N TYR A 86 -4.18 -16.52 5.54
CA TYR A 86 -5.03 -16.53 6.73
C TYR A 86 -5.24 -17.93 7.34
N GLU A 87 -4.69 -18.98 6.73
CA GLU A 87 -4.74 -20.37 7.19
C GLU A 87 -3.34 -21.00 7.22
N PRO A 88 -3.01 -21.84 8.20
CA PRO A 88 -3.75 -22.16 9.44
C PRO A 88 -3.78 -21.01 10.46
N ARG A 89 -3.08 -19.92 10.19
CA ARG A 89 -3.06 -18.68 10.96
C ARG A 89 -2.78 -17.50 10.04
N ASN A 90 -3.27 -16.33 10.42
CA ASN A 90 -2.98 -15.09 9.70
C ASN A 90 -1.47 -14.76 9.72
N LYS A 91 -0.94 -14.36 8.56
CA LYS A 91 0.41 -13.82 8.38
C LYS A 91 0.33 -12.45 7.72
N VAL A 92 1.40 -11.66 7.85
CA VAL A 92 1.52 -10.34 7.23
C VAL A 92 1.79 -10.45 5.73
N GLY A 93 2.68 -11.34 5.33
CA GLY A 93 3.14 -11.51 3.95
C GLY A 93 2.11 -12.15 3.02
N GLY A 94 2.26 -11.84 1.74
CA GLY A 94 1.40 -12.33 0.67
C GLY A 94 1.89 -13.64 0.04
N MET A 95 0.94 -14.47 -0.42
CA MET A 95 1.24 -15.69 -1.17
C MET A 95 0.06 -16.03 -2.08
N ILE A 96 0.32 -16.59 -3.25
CA ILE A 96 -0.70 -17.21 -4.09
C ILE A 96 -0.66 -18.74 -3.86
N LYS A 97 -1.81 -19.35 -3.61
CA LYS A 97 -1.91 -20.81 -3.46
C LYS A 97 -1.56 -21.50 -4.76
N THR A 98 -0.90 -22.65 -4.68
CA THR A 98 -0.49 -23.42 -5.88
C THR A 98 -1.66 -23.72 -6.82
N GLU A 99 -2.81 -24.06 -6.26
CA GLU A 99 -4.03 -24.35 -7.02
C GLU A 99 -4.59 -23.11 -7.73
N THR A 100 -4.41 -21.92 -7.14
CA THR A 100 -4.83 -20.64 -7.71
C THR A 100 -4.04 -20.30 -8.98
N TYR A 101 -2.77 -20.72 -9.08
CA TYR A 101 -1.97 -20.51 -10.31
C TYR A 101 -2.60 -21.19 -11.53
N GLU A 102 -3.19 -22.39 -11.38
CA GLU A 102 -3.88 -23.05 -12.51
C GLU A 102 -5.14 -22.27 -12.93
N TRP A 103 -5.86 -21.71 -11.97
CA TRP A 103 -6.99 -20.83 -12.27
C TRP A 103 -6.54 -19.55 -12.98
N ILE A 104 -5.44 -18.90 -12.53
CA ILE A 104 -4.87 -17.71 -13.19
C ILE A 104 -4.50 -18.03 -14.63
N LYS A 105 -3.83 -19.14 -14.92
CA LYS A 105 -3.49 -19.58 -16.28
C LYS A 105 -4.72 -19.68 -17.18
N GLU A 106 -5.83 -20.20 -16.65
CA GLU A 106 -7.07 -20.28 -17.43
C GLU A 106 -7.68 -18.88 -17.69
N GLN A 107 -7.59 -17.96 -16.70
CA GLN A 107 -8.07 -16.59 -16.89
C GLN A 107 -7.22 -15.84 -17.95
N LEU A 108 -5.90 -16.00 -17.97
CA LEU A 108 -5.02 -15.46 -19.01
C LEU A 108 -5.42 -15.97 -20.41
N LYS A 109 -5.59 -17.28 -20.57
CA LYS A 109 -6.05 -17.88 -21.83
C LYS A 109 -7.43 -17.36 -22.23
N GLN A 110 -8.34 -17.17 -21.27
CA GLN A 110 -9.68 -16.66 -21.56
C GLN A 110 -9.61 -15.20 -22.01
N ALA A 111 -8.82 -14.35 -21.34
CA ALA A 111 -8.62 -12.96 -21.71
C ALA A 111 -8.04 -12.83 -23.14
N ALA A 112 -7.07 -13.67 -23.48
CA ALA A 112 -6.50 -13.73 -24.82
C ALA A 112 -7.54 -14.15 -25.88
N ARG A 113 -8.38 -15.16 -25.61
CA ARG A 113 -9.47 -15.58 -26.49
C ARG A 113 -10.51 -14.47 -26.69
N ASP A 114 -10.83 -13.76 -25.63
CA ASP A 114 -11.83 -12.67 -25.62
C ASP A 114 -11.25 -11.36 -26.17
N SER A 115 -9.94 -11.28 -26.38
CA SER A 115 -9.21 -10.07 -26.78
C SER A 115 -9.44 -8.91 -25.82
N VAL A 116 -9.46 -9.17 -24.52
CA VAL A 116 -9.61 -8.18 -23.46
C VAL A 116 -8.29 -7.94 -22.75
N ILE A 117 -8.05 -6.70 -22.30
CA ILE A 117 -6.94 -6.35 -21.42
C ILE A 117 -7.25 -6.93 -20.04
N LEU A 118 -6.31 -7.67 -19.47
CA LEU A 118 -6.41 -8.16 -18.10
C LEU A 118 -5.63 -7.24 -17.18
N LEU A 119 -6.31 -6.73 -16.13
CA LEU A 119 -5.71 -5.83 -15.13
C LEU A 119 -5.70 -6.53 -13.79
N PRO A 120 -4.54 -7.04 -13.33
CA PRO A 120 -4.41 -7.66 -12.02
C PRO A 120 -4.50 -6.62 -10.89
N VAL A 121 -5.20 -7.00 -9.82
CA VAL A 121 -5.35 -6.22 -8.58
C VAL A 121 -5.11 -7.15 -7.41
N ALA A 122 -4.18 -6.81 -6.53
CA ALA A 122 -3.85 -7.57 -5.33
C ALA A 122 -3.69 -6.65 -4.11
N HIS A 123 -3.64 -7.23 -2.92
CA HIS A 123 -3.26 -6.47 -1.74
C HIS A 123 -1.75 -6.32 -1.63
N HIS A 124 -1.00 -7.43 -1.74
CA HIS A 124 0.46 -7.45 -1.67
C HIS A 124 1.10 -7.14 -3.02
N ASN A 125 2.35 -6.68 -2.97
CA ASN A 125 3.08 -6.23 -4.14
C ASN A 125 3.56 -7.38 -5.04
N LEU A 126 3.62 -7.13 -6.33
CA LEU A 126 4.23 -8.03 -7.31
C LEU A 126 5.75 -7.85 -7.36
N LEU A 127 6.21 -6.60 -7.32
CA LEU A 127 7.62 -6.23 -7.40
C LEU A 127 8.17 -5.85 -6.03
N GLU A 128 9.46 -6.02 -5.81
CA GLU A 128 10.11 -5.56 -4.59
C GLU A 128 10.17 -4.04 -4.57
N GLU A 129 9.34 -3.42 -3.73
CA GLU A 129 9.28 -1.97 -3.53
C GLU A 129 10.52 -1.41 -2.83
N SER A 130 11.21 -2.23 -2.06
CA SER A 130 12.40 -1.84 -1.32
C SER A 130 13.32 -3.01 -1.11
N LYS A 131 14.60 -2.83 -1.34
CA LYS A 131 15.63 -3.84 -1.01
C LYS A 131 15.82 -4.05 0.49
N VAL A 132 15.27 -3.15 1.30
CA VAL A 132 15.40 -3.16 2.77
C VAL A 132 14.23 -3.87 3.43
N TYR A 133 13.02 -3.69 2.89
CA TYR A 133 11.78 -4.26 3.40
C TYR A 133 11.08 -5.06 2.30
N ALA A 134 11.75 -6.10 1.78
CA ALA A 134 11.16 -7.00 0.80
C ALA A 134 10.30 -8.08 1.46
N ASP A 135 10.78 -8.62 2.60
CA ASP A 135 10.06 -9.65 3.34
C ASP A 135 8.70 -9.14 3.83
N ASP A 136 7.69 -10.00 3.76
CA ASP A 136 6.30 -9.73 4.13
C ASP A 136 5.59 -8.61 3.31
N CYS A 137 6.26 -7.96 2.36
CA CYS A 137 5.68 -6.90 1.52
C CYS A 137 5.30 -7.41 0.14
N THR A 138 6.19 -8.16 -0.48
CA THR A 138 6.01 -8.76 -1.82
C THR A 138 5.35 -10.13 -1.71
N ILE A 139 4.60 -10.54 -2.72
CA ILE A 139 4.04 -11.89 -2.84
C ILE A 139 5.19 -12.91 -2.79
N GLU A 140 5.11 -13.89 -1.89
CA GLU A 140 6.10 -14.98 -1.83
C GLU A 140 6.19 -15.66 -3.20
N HIS A 141 7.40 -15.83 -3.74
CA HIS A 141 7.64 -16.36 -5.08
C HIS A 141 6.94 -15.59 -6.20
N SER A 142 6.93 -14.25 -6.10
CA SER A 142 6.30 -13.37 -7.10
C SER A 142 6.88 -13.57 -8.51
N GLU A 143 8.10 -14.07 -8.64
CA GLU A 143 8.73 -14.42 -9.91
C GLU A 143 7.94 -15.46 -10.72
N GLU A 144 7.20 -16.36 -10.07
CA GLU A 144 6.30 -17.31 -10.75
C GLU A 144 5.14 -16.58 -11.42
N LEU A 145 4.53 -15.64 -10.70
CA LEU A 145 3.46 -14.80 -11.25
C LEU A 145 3.99 -13.90 -12.37
N ILE A 146 5.15 -13.26 -12.18
CA ILE A 146 5.79 -12.42 -13.19
C ILE A 146 6.02 -13.21 -14.49
N GLN A 147 6.57 -14.44 -14.40
CA GLN A 147 6.75 -15.32 -15.56
C GLN A 147 5.43 -15.68 -16.26
N MET A 148 4.35 -15.85 -15.51
CA MET A 148 3.04 -16.13 -16.10
C MET A 148 2.45 -14.93 -16.81
N LEU A 149 2.73 -13.73 -16.34
CA LEU A 149 2.28 -12.48 -16.93
C LEU A 149 3.15 -12.05 -18.13
N GLU A 150 4.36 -12.65 -18.26
CA GLU A 150 5.27 -12.38 -19.37
C GLU A 150 4.64 -12.78 -20.71
N GLY A 151 4.69 -11.88 -21.68
CA GLY A 151 4.12 -12.12 -23.01
C GLY A 151 2.61 -11.94 -23.12
N GLU A 152 1.94 -11.74 -22.00
CA GLU A 152 0.53 -11.36 -21.98
C GLU A 152 0.41 -9.82 -22.09
N ASN A 153 -0.68 -9.33 -22.64
CA ASN A 153 -0.92 -7.88 -22.77
C ASN A 153 -1.41 -7.30 -21.44
N ILE A 154 -0.51 -7.22 -20.45
CA ILE A 154 -0.78 -6.73 -19.09
C ILE A 154 0.14 -5.53 -18.84
N PRO A 155 -0.36 -4.29 -19.01
CA PRO A 155 0.46 -3.09 -18.85
C PRO A 155 0.72 -2.71 -17.40
N LEU A 156 -0.16 -3.13 -16.48
CA LEU A 156 -0.24 -2.59 -15.15
C LEU A 156 -0.69 -3.64 -14.13
N PHE A 157 -0.11 -3.58 -12.94
CA PHE A 157 -0.51 -4.30 -11.73
C PHE A 157 -0.86 -3.28 -10.64
N LEU A 158 -2.00 -3.45 -9.96
CA LEU A 158 -2.43 -2.57 -8.88
C LEU A 158 -2.30 -3.25 -7.54
N SER A 159 -1.65 -2.60 -6.59
CA SER A 159 -1.46 -3.13 -5.23
C SER A 159 -1.57 -2.07 -4.14
N GLY A 160 -1.44 -2.50 -2.89
CA GLY A 160 -1.53 -1.67 -1.70
C GLY A 160 -0.54 -2.10 -0.61
N HIS A 161 -1.02 -2.50 0.56
CA HIS A 161 -0.29 -3.07 1.69
C HIS A 161 0.71 -2.15 2.40
N LEU A 162 1.64 -1.55 1.66
CA LEU A 162 2.71 -0.71 2.22
C LEU A 162 2.25 0.67 2.70
N HIS A 163 1.04 1.09 2.32
CA HIS A 163 0.53 2.44 2.58
C HIS A 163 1.37 3.58 1.97
N VAL A 164 2.31 3.25 1.09
CA VAL A 164 3.15 4.20 0.35
C VAL A 164 2.52 4.47 -1.00
N GLN A 165 2.62 5.69 -1.49
CA GLN A 165 2.28 6.00 -2.88
C GLN A 165 3.53 5.88 -3.73
N HIS A 166 3.56 4.85 -4.55
CA HIS A 166 4.72 4.55 -5.38
C HIS A 166 4.33 3.85 -6.67
N PHE A 167 5.20 3.85 -7.66
CA PHE A 167 5.12 2.95 -8.80
C PHE A 167 6.50 2.51 -9.25
N MET A 168 6.57 1.27 -9.68
CA MET A 168 7.76 0.62 -10.20
C MET A 168 7.50 0.09 -11.60
N ARG A 169 8.58 -0.23 -12.31
CA ARG A 169 8.50 -0.91 -13.59
C ARG A 169 9.45 -2.09 -13.62
N ASN A 170 8.94 -3.26 -13.97
CA ASN A 170 9.77 -4.35 -14.41
C ASN A 170 10.15 -4.11 -15.88
N ASN A 171 11.42 -3.78 -16.12
CA ASN A 171 11.89 -3.43 -17.46
C ASN A 171 12.00 -4.63 -18.40
N ASP A 172 12.11 -5.86 -17.87
CA ASP A 172 12.27 -7.07 -18.66
C ASP A 172 10.97 -7.48 -19.35
N ILE A 173 9.84 -7.35 -18.63
CA ILE A 173 8.50 -7.69 -19.14
C ILE A 173 7.61 -6.49 -19.40
N GLY A 174 8.05 -5.29 -19.05
CA GLY A 174 7.34 -4.04 -19.33
C GLY A 174 6.16 -3.71 -18.41
N ILE A 175 5.87 -4.52 -17.38
CA ILE A 175 4.76 -4.28 -16.44
C ILE A 175 5.11 -3.14 -15.49
N TYR A 176 4.19 -2.18 -15.35
CA TYR A 176 4.19 -1.24 -14.24
C TYR A 176 3.44 -1.84 -13.04
N GLU A 177 3.94 -1.60 -11.85
CA GLU A 177 3.16 -1.77 -10.62
C GLU A 177 2.89 -0.41 -9.99
N VAL A 178 1.64 -0.18 -9.61
CA VAL A 178 1.24 0.99 -8.83
C VAL A 178 0.82 0.54 -7.45
N VAL A 179 1.59 0.94 -6.45
CA VAL A 179 1.27 0.76 -5.04
C VAL A 179 0.52 2.00 -4.57
N THR A 180 -0.71 1.81 -4.13
CA THR A 180 -1.57 2.91 -3.68
C THR A 180 -1.47 3.10 -2.18
N SER A 181 -1.28 4.34 -1.74
CA SER A 181 -1.26 4.71 -0.33
C SER A 181 -2.62 4.49 0.36
N SER A 182 -2.65 4.59 1.68
CA SER A 182 -3.83 4.31 2.49
C SER A 182 -4.77 5.51 2.62
N LEU A 183 -6.08 5.24 2.62
CA LEU A 183 -7.10 6.23 2.99
C LEU A 183 -7.05 6.65 4.46
N SER A 184 -6.45 5.83 5.34
CA SER A 184 -6.36 6.07 6.78
C SER A 184 -5.04 6.69 7.22
N THR A 185 -4.05 6.74 6.32
CA THR A 185 -2.73 7.35 6.59
C THR A 185 -2.62 8.67 5.84
N PRO A 186 -2.21 9.78 6.47
CA PRO A 186 -2.00 11.02 5.74
C PRO A 186 -1.06 10.84 4.54
N PRO A 187 -1.38 11.41 3.37
CA PRO A 187 -2.38 12.46 3.11
C PRO A 187 -3.81 11.96 2.86
N CYS A 188 -4.15 10.72 3.20
CA CYS A 188 -5.49 10.11 3.03
C CYS A 188 -5.95 10.19 1.56
N GLN A 189 -5.17 9.61 0.68
CA GLN A 189 -5.39 9.67 -0.76
C GLN A 189 -5.77 8.29 -1.34
N TYR A 190 -6.29 8.32 -2.56
CA TYR A 190 -6.64 7.15 -3.36
C TYR A 190 -6.20 7.36 -4.79
N GLY A 191 -5.92 6.27 -5.48
CA GLY A 191 -5.60 6.27 -6.90
C GLY A 191 -6.84 6.42 -7.77
N VAL A 192 -6.68 7.07 -8.90
CA VAL A 192 -7.64 7.10 -10.01
C VAL A 192 -6.90 6.63 -11.24
N LEU A 193 -7.46 5.65 -11.93
CA LEU A 193 -6.93 5.12 -13.19
C LEU A 193 -7.95 5.39 -14.29
N ASP A 194 -7.58 6.25 -15.23
CA ASP A 194 -8.35 6.50 -16.42
C ASP A 194 -7.80 5.67 -17.57
N TYR A 195 -8.68 4.94 -18.28
CA TYR A 195 -8.37 4.25 -19.51
C TYR A 195 -8.95 5.04 -20.68
N MET A 196 -8.08 5.48 -21.57
CA MET A 196 -8.39 6.43 -22.62
C MET A 196 -8.80 5.72 -23.93
N GLU A 197 -9.45 6.45 -24.83
CA GLU A 197 -9.89 5.92 -26.14
C GLU A 197 -8.72 5.45 -27.05
N ASP A 198 -7.51 5.97 -26.83
CA ASP A 198 -6.29 5.59 -27.54
C ASP A 198 -5.54 4.41 -26.87
N GLU A 199 -6.22 3.69 -25.98
CA GLU A 199 -5.71 2.53 -25.23
C GLU A 199 -4.58 2.86 -24.23
N THR A 200 -4.38 4.13 -23.90
CA THR A 200 -3.43 4.56 -22.87
C THR A 200 -4.06 4.57 -21.49
N PHE A 201 -3.22 4.34 -20.46
CA PHE A 201 -3.60 4.46 -19.07
C PHE A 201 -3.03 5.73 -18.49
N TYR A 202 -3.83 6.44 -17.73
CA TYR A 202 -3.41 7.59 -16.96
C TYR A 202 -3.79 7.42 -15.50
N TYR A 203 -2.79 7.29 -14.63
CA TYR A 203 -2.97 7.17 -13.18
C TYR A 203 -2.65 8.48 -12.48
N TYR A 204 -3.47 8.85 -11.50
CA TYR A 204 -3.19 9.96 -10.62
C TYR A 204 -3.86 9.76 -9.26
N THR A 205 -3.34 10.46 -8.23
CA THR A 205 -3.94 10.40 -6.89
C THR A 205 -4.89 11.56 -6.63
N ARG A 206 -5.86 11.30 -5.77
CA ARG A 206 -6.74 12.32 -5.16
C ARG A 206 -6.79 12.16 -3.66
N LYS A 207 -6.86 13.27 -2.94
CA LYS A 207 -7.06 13.27 -1.48
C LYS A 207 -8.54 13.22 -1.14
N VAL A 208 -8.85 12.52 -0.05
CA VAL A 208 -10.17 12.61 0.58
C VAL A 208 -10.32 14.02 1.17
N ASN A 209 -11.35 14.75 0.76
CA ASN A 209 -11.60 16.10 1.28
C ASN A 209 -12.30 16.03 2.65
N MET A 210 -11.50 15.77 3.69
CA MET A 210 -11.98 15.63 5.07
C MET A 210 -12.61 16.93 5.61
N GLU A 211 -12.07 18.08 5.25
CA GLU A 211 -12.61 19.37 5.68
C GLU A 211 -14.02 19.63 5.10
N LYS A 212 -14.22 19.32 3.81
CA LYS A 212 -15.55 19.42 3.18
C LYS A 212 -16.53 18.47 3.84
N TRP A 213 -16.10 17.24 4.14
CA TRP A 213 -16.91 16.25 4.84
C TRP A 213 -17.28 16.76 6.26
N ALA A 214 -16.31 17.26 7.03
CA ALA A 214 -16.51 17.78 8.37
C ALA A 214 -17.53 18.94 8.38
N ARG A 215 -17.36 19.91 7.49
CA ARG A 215 -18.31 21.05 7.34
C ARG A 215 -19.72 20.57 6.95
N LYS A 216 -19.82 19.63 5.98
CA LYS A 216 -21.13 19.06 5.56
C LYS A 216 -21.85 18.34 6.70
N ASN A 217 -21.09 17.65 7.57
CA ASN A 217 -21.64 16.91 8.71
C ASN A 217 -21.69 17.73 10.00
N LYS A 218 -21.45 19.07 9.94
CA LYS A 218 -21.48 19.99 11.08
C LYS A 218 -20.57 19.53 12.23
N SER A 219 -19.39 19.00 11.90
CA SER A 219 -18.39 18.64 12.89
C SER A 219 -17.91 19.87 13.66
N THR A 220 -17.66 19.69 14.94
CA THR A 220 -17.01 20.68 15.81
C THR A 220 -15.56 20.35 16.12
N ASP A 221 -15.03 19.27 15.52
CA ASP A 221 -13.64 18.87 15.67
C ASP A 221 -12.74 19.76 14.81
N GLU A 222 -11.93 20.60 15.47
CA GLU A 222 -11.01 21.53 14.82
C GLU A 222 -9.96 20.82 13.97
N ASN A 223 -9.54 19.61 14.31
CA ASN A 223 -8.57 18.84 13.51
C ASN A 223 -9.19 18.37 12.19
N LEU A 224 -10.47 17.99 12.19
CA LEU A 224 -11.19 17.64 10.97
C LEU A 224 -11.54 18.86 10.12
N LEU A 225 -11.83 20.00 10.75
CA LEU A 225 -12.13 21.26 10.06
C LEU A 225 -10.90 21.89 9.39
N ASN A 226 -9.68 21.55 9.86
CA ASN A 226 -8.39 22.03 9.38
C ASN A 226 -7.47 20.85 9.02
N PHE A 227 -8.01 19.79 8.44
CA PHE A 227 -7.34 18.49 8.27
C PHE A 227 -6.08 18.55 7.40
N ASP A 228 -6.09 19.37 6.35
CA ASP A 228 -4.94 19.52 5.45
C ASP A 228 -3.72 20.17 6.13
N THR A 229 -3.96 20.94 7.20
CA THR A 229 -2.88 21.51 8.04
C THR A 229 -2.51 20.57 9.20
N TYR A 230 -3.50 19.86 9.76
CA TYR A 230 -3.32 18.98 10.92
C TYR A 230 -2.61 17.69 10.60
N SER A 231 -2.97 17.03 9.48
CA SER A 231 -2.57 15.65 9.22
C SER A 231 -1.07 15.47 8.84
N PRO A 232 -0.40 16.34 8.06
CA PRO A 232 1.01 16.12 7.70
C PRO A 232 1.96 16.14 8.90
N PRO A 233 1.84 17.04 9.89
CA PRO A 233 2.65 16.98 11.11
C PRO A 233 2.42 15.70 11.94
N VAL A 234 1.23 15.11 11.88
CA VAL A 234 0.94 13.85 12.60
C VAL A 234 1.78 12.71 12.01
N LEU A 235 1.80 12.56 10.68
CA LEU A 235 2.59 11.51 10.01
C LEU A 235 4.10 11.70 10.26
N LYS A 236 4.60 12.93 10.13
CA LYS A 236 6.01 13.25 10.44
C LYS A 236 6.38 12.86 11.87
N ARG A 237 5.50 13.13 12.82
CA ARG A 237 5.71 12.78 14.23
C ARG A 237 5.71 11.26 14.46
N ILE A 238 4.89 10.50 13.73
CA ILE A 238 4.90 9.03 13.81
C ILE A 238 6.27 8.49 13.43
N PHE A 239 6.81 8.88 12.28
CA PHE A 239 8.13 8.43 11.84
C PHE A 239 9.28 9.01 12.67
N TYR A 240 9.14 10.26 13.14
CA TYR A 240 10.07 10.83 14.11
C TYR A 240 10.16 9.96 15.36
N ASN A 241 9.02 9.60 15.98
CA ASN A 241 8.98 8.78 17.16
C ASN A 241 9.56 7.39 16.89
N GLN A 242 9.20 6.77 15.77
CA GLN A 242 9.75 5.47 15.36
C GLN A 242 11.29 5.47 15.36
N ALA A 243 11.90 6.45 14.69
CA ALA A 243 13.36 6.55 14.63
C ALA A 243 13.97 6.93 15.97
N TYR A 244 13.36 7.87 16.69
CA TYR A 244 13.85 8.30 18.00
C TYR A 244 13.81 7.19 19.04
N ASP A 245 12.69 6.47 19.12
CA ASP A 245 12.51 5.36 20.06
C ASP A 245 13.42 4.18 19.71
N ALA A 246 13.61 3.87 18.42
CA ALA A 246 14.55 2.85 17.97
C ALA A 246 15.99 3.17 18.40
N MET A 247 16.45 4.41 18.18
CA MET A 247 17.77 4.85 18.61
C MET A 247 17.93 4.82 20.13
N LYS A 248 16.89 5.19 20.87
CA LYS A 248 16.90 5.19 22.35
C LYS A 248 16.92 3.76 22.88
N ASN A 249 16.06 2.87 22.41
CA ASN A 249 15.98 1.48 22.86
C ASN A 249 17.26 0.71 22.52
N SER A 250 17.80 0.86 21.31
CA SER A 250 19.08 0.25 20.93
C SER A 250 20.24 0.72 21.81
N ALA A 251 20.23 1.98 22.25
CA ALA A 251 21.24 2.49 23.18
C ALA A 251 21.14 1.88 24.57
N GLU A 252 19.95 1.48 25.02
CA GLU A 252 19.70 0.89 26.33
C GLU A 252 19.93 -0.63 26.34
N GLU A 253 19.61 -1.33 25.24
CA GLU A 253 19.57 -2.79 25.17
C GLU A 253 20.86 -3.42 24.61
N GLU A 254 21.58 -2.72 23.72
CA GLU A 254 22.74 -3.26 23.02
C GLU A 254 24.07 -2.73 23.58
N THR A 255 24.85 -3.61 24.21
CA THR A 255 26.21 -3.30 24.66
C THR A 255 27.10 -3.03 23.41
N GLY A 256 27.40 -1.76 23.16
CA GLY A 256 28.22 -1.34 22.02
C GLY A 256 27.44 -0.64 20.91
N SER A 257 26.12 -0.43 21.07
CA SER A 257 25.34 0.37 20.14
C SER A 257 25.96 1.76 19.93
N ILE A 258 26.05 2.18 18.68
CA ILE A 258 26.57 3.50 18.29
C ILE A 258 25.70 4.62 18.85
N PHE A 259 24.39 4.37 19.02
CA PHE A 259 23.42 5.33 19.51
C PHE A 259 23.64 5.72 21.00
N VAL A 260 24.42 4.93 21.76
CA VAL A 260 24.84 5.28 23.12
C VAL A 260 25.68 6.57 23.14
N LYS A 261 26.45 6.82 22.09
CA LYS A 261 27.37 7.98 21.99
C LYS A 261 26.65 9.26 21.58
N LEU A 262 25.43 9.16 21.07
CA LEU A 262 24.67 10.32 20.60
C LEU A 262 23.97 11.03 21.76
N THR A 263 24.07 12.34 21.77
CA THR A 263 23.29 13.20 22.67
C THR A 263 21.80 13.18 22.29
N GLU A 264 20.95 13.55 23.23
CA GLU A 264 19.51 13.70 22.97
C GLU A 264 19.21 14.66 21.80
N SER A 265 19.98 15.77 21.71
CA SER A 265 19.83 16.74 20.62
C SER A 265 20.17 16.14 19.26
N GLU A 266 21.20 15.30 19.19
CA GLU A 266 21.59 14.59 17.96
C GLU A 266 20.54 13.59 17.52
N LYS A 267 20.05 12.75 18.45
CA LYS A 267 18.95 11.81 18.16
C LYS A 267 17.70 12.53 17.67
N GLN A 268 17.34 13.68 18.26
CA GLN A 268 16.20 14.48 17.82
C GLN A 268 16.38 15.04 16.41
N GLN A 269 17.58 15.52 16.06
CA GLN A 269 17.87 16.03 14.71
C GLN A 269 17.83 14.91 13.66
N MET A 270 18.37 13.73 14.00
CA MET A 270 18.32 12.54 13.15
C MET A 270 16.89 12.07 12.95
N ALA A 271 16.11 11.94 14.03
CA ALA A 271 14.71 11.54 13.98
C ALA A 271 13.85 12.52 13.18
N LYS A 272 14.15 13.83 13.26
CA LYS A 272 13.45 14.84 12.46
C LYS A 272 13.64 14.63 10.97
N VAL A 273 14.85 14.41 10.51
CA VAL A 273 15.15 14.16 9.09
C VAL A 273 14.47 12.87 8.63
N TYR A 274 14.54 11.82 9.44
CA TYR A 274 13.86 10.55 9.16
C TYR A 274 12.34 10.74 9.01
N GLY A 275 11.73 11.48 9.93
CA GLY A 275 10.31 11.79 9.90
C GLY A 275 9.88 12.61 8.68
N ASP A 276 10.66 13.62 8.32
CA ASP A 276 10.36 14.47 7.17
C ASP A 276 10.42 13.69 5.84
N ILE A 277 11.45 12.86 5.64
CA ILE A 277 11.66 12.08 4.41
C ILE A 277 10.61 10.96 4.30
N ASN A 278 10.40 10.19 5.36
CA ASN A 278 9.44 9.08 5.34
C ASN A 278 7.99 9.56 5.13
N ALA A 279 7.59 10.64 5.77
CA ALA A 279 6.25 11.20 5.56
C ALA A 279 6.03 11.65 4.11
N ALA A 280 7.06 12.17 3.46
CA ALA A 280 7.01 12.56 2.06
C ALA A 280 7.00 11.33 1.13
N CYS A 281 7.73 10.27 1.47
CA CYS A 281 7.71 8.99 0.75
C CYS A 281 6.31 8.39 0.76
N TYR A 282 5.66 8.30 1.92
CA TYR A 282 4.28 7.81 2.04
C TYR A 282 3.27 8.59 1.19
N ALA A 283 3.54 9.88 0.96
CA ALA A 283 2.73 10.73 0.11
C ALA A 283 3.12 10.66 -1.39
N GLY A 284 4.13 9.87 -1.77
CA GLY A 284 4.67 9.82 -3.14
C GLY A 284 5.42 11.07 -3.56
N ARG A 285 5.95 11.85 -2.59
CA ARG A 285 6.53 13.19 -2.81
C ARG A 285 7.90 13.38 -2.18
N ALA A 286 8.65 12.30 -1.97
CA ALA A 286 9.99 12.36 -1.39
C ALA A 286 10.91 13.33 -2.18
N TYR A 287 10.78 13.39 -3.51
CA TYR A 287 11.55 14.28 -4.39
C TYR A 287 11.45 15.78 -4.02
N GLU A 288 10.34 16.21 -3.39
CA GLU A 288 10.15 17.61 -2.96
C GLU A 288 11.00 17.98 -1.74
N VAL A 289 11.30 17.01 -0.86
CA VAL A 289 11.92 17.28 0.43
C VAL A 289 13.38 16.80 0.52
N VAL A 290 13.75 15.75 -0.20
CA VAL A 290 15.07 15.10 -0.10
C VAL A 290 16.19 16.08 -0.33
N LYS A 291 16.11 16.94 -1.35
CA LYS A 291 17.14 17.91 -1.71
C LYS A 291 17.54 18.84 -0.56
N GLU A 292 16.59 19.22 0.29
CA GLU A 292 16.86 20.07 1.45
C GLU A 292 17.14 19.25 2.71
N ALA A 293 16.53 18.07 2.83
CA ALA A 293 16.73 17.18 3.97
C ALA A 293 18.18 16.69 4.08
N VAL A 294 18.81 16.33 2.95
CA VAL A 294 20.23 15.86 2.92
C VAL A 294 21.25 16.92 3.30
N LYS A 295 20.85 18.19 3.36
CA LYS A 295 21.72 19.28 3.83
C LYS A 295 21.65 19.51 5.35
N GLN A 296 20.70 18.87 6.01
CA GLN A 296 20.50 19.06 7.46
C GLN A 296 21.56 18.28 8.26
N PRO A 297 21.99 18.81 9.44
CA PRO A 297 22.96 18.12 10.29
C PRO A 297 22.53 16.71 10.68
N GLY A 298 21.22 16.48 10.90
CA GLY A 298 20.68 15.16 11.24
C GLY A 298 20.96 14.10 10.17
N TYR A 299 20.94 14.46 8.88
CA TYR A 299 21.30 13.53 7.82
C TYR A 299 22.81 13.21 7.82
N ALA A 300 23.66 14.23 8.02
CA ALA A 300 25.11 14.00 8.12
C ALA A 300 25.44 13.03 9.28
N MET A 301 24.71 13.12 10.39
CA MET A 301 24.86 12.19 11.52
C MET A 301 24.39 10.76 11.18
N TRP A 302 23.28 10.60 10.45
CA TRP A 302 22.86 9.29 9.93
C TRP A 302 23.98 8.65 9.11
N LYS A 303 24.57 9.40 8.21
CA LYS A 303 25.64 8.96 7.33
C LYS A 303 26.95 8.63 8.08
N GLU A 304 27.27 9.40 9.14
CA GLU A 304 28.51 9.22 9.91
C GLU A 304 28.40 8.07 10.92
N TYR A 305 27.26 7.93 11.60
CA TYR A 305 27.17 7.10 12.79
C TYR A 305 26.34 5.81 12.64
N CYS A 306 25.55 5.66 11.59
CA CYS A 306 24.51 4.64 11.59
C CYS A 306 24.64 3.58 10.50
N TYR A 307 25.78 3.48 9.83
CA TYR A 307 26.02 2.39 8.89
C TYR A 307 26.77 1.22 9.59
N PRO A 308 26.36 -0.05 9.43
CA PRO A 308 25.07 -0.47 8.83
C PRO A 308 23.93 -0.41 9.87
N SER A 309 22.81 0.21 9.53
CA SER A 309 21.56 0.08 10.28
C SER A 309 20.38 0.08 9.31
N ILE A 310 19.37 -0.72 9.60
CA ILE A 310 18.18 -0.84 8.75
C ILE A 310 17.47 0.51 8.56
N LEU A 311 17.45 1.37 9.57
CA LEU A 311 16.87 2.71 9.48
C LEU A 311 17.63 3.59 8.48
N TYR A 312 18.98 3.53 8.52
CA TYR A 312 19.81 4.30 7.60
C TYR A 312 19.72 3.77 6.18
N GLU A 313 19.76 2.45 6.01
CA GLU A 313 19.63 1.79 4.70
C GLU A 313 18.29 2.13 4.04
N TYR A 314 17.21 2.14 4.81
CA TYR A 314 15.90 2.54 4.30
C TYR A 314 15.83 4.04 3.96
N LEU A 315 16.45 4.89 4.79
CA LEU A 315 16.55 6.32 4.51
C LEU A 315 17.29 6.58 3.19
N GLU A 316 18.44 5.91 2.96
CA GLU A 316 19.22 6.02 1.72
C GLU A 316 18.42 5.50 0.52
N TYR A 317 17.71 4.38 0.69
CA TYR A 317 16.82 3.86 -0.35
C TYR A 317 15.79 4.92 -0.79
N ILE A 318 15.07 5.53 0.16
CA ILE A 318 14.10 6.58 -0.17
C ILE A 318 14.77 7.77 -0.87
N ILE A 319 15.97 8.15 -0.44
CA ILE A 319 16.71 9.28 -1.05
C ILE A 319 17.12 8.96 -2.49
N GLU A 320 17.60 7.76 -2.75
CA GLU A 320 17.98 7.31 -4.10
C GLU A 320 16.78 7.20 -5.02
N ASP A 321 15.65 6.74 -4.48
CA ASP A 321 14.39 6.54 -5.20
C ASP A 321 13.61 7.85 -5.43
N ALA A 322 13.92 8.93 -4.72
CA ALA A 322 13.21 10.20 -4.76
C ALA A 322 13.49 11.01 -6.06
N VAL A 323 13.24 10.42 -7.22
CA VAL A 323 13.57 10.98 -8.54
C VAL A 323 12.41 11.71 -9.23
N GLN A 324 11.16 11.46 -8.78
CA GLN A 324 9.96 11.96 -9.46
C GLN A 324 8.75 12.08 -8.51
N ASP A 325 7.63 12.61 -9.04
CA ASP A 325 6.32 12.60 -8.40
C ASP A 325 5.66 11.23 -8.64
N TYR A 326 5.48 10.45 -7.59
CA TYR A 326 4.81 9.15 -7.65
C TYR A 326 3.27 9.23 -7.60
N ASN A 327 2.72 10.42 -7.75
CA ASN A 327 1.26 10.63 -7.77
C ASN A 327 0.68 10.71 -9.19
N VAL A 328 1.51 10.68 -10.22
CA VAL A 328 1.06 10.78 -11.62
C VAL A 328 1.89 9.86 -12.49
N LEU A 329 1.24 9.00 -13.27
CA LEU A 329 1.87 8.08 -14.22
C LEU A 329 1.04 8.01 -15.50
N GLY A 330 1.65 8.34 -16.65
CA GLY A 330 1.10 8.06 -17.97
C GLY A 330 1.78 6.84 -18.58
N MET A 331 1.00 5.92 -19.13
CA MET A 331 1.48 4.68 -19.76
C MET A 331 0.91 4.57 -21.16
N GLU A 332 1.80 4.48 -22.15
CA GLU A 332 1.49 4.25 -23.55
C GLU A 332 1.53 2.76 -23.88
#